data_cceacb5e7875f78b17b12f42cf578b00
#
_entry.id   cceacb5e7875f78b17b12f42cf578b00
#
_cell.length_a   1.000
_cell.length_b   1.000
_cell.length_c   1.000
_cell.angle_alpha   90.00
_cell.angle_beta   90.00
_cell.angle_gamma   90.00
#
_symmetry.space_group_name_H-M   'P 1'
#
loop_
_entity.id
_entity.type
_entity.pdbx_description
1 polymer ?
#
loop_
_entity_poly.entity_id
_entity_poly.type
_entity_poly.pdbx_seq_one_letter_code
_entity_poly.pdbx_strand_id
1 'polypeptide(L)'
;MKIFLNILLIGFSIGFATVNESLVRPSLAEPLGKSAPGTDFAYIDVHNHLSGGPPQRTDYFGAARNALAQMNELGIKKIIIMPPPFSPGHRGLFEIDDLFPVVRSAPDRIAVLGGGGSLNVMIHETGKSESVSPEIKARFEKKAAEIISRGAIGFGEFAIEHFSFNNDHPYEAVPANHPLFLLLADLAAGYNVPMDVHMEVIPKDMPLPDRDILRRSGNNPKTLKENLSAFERLLAHNQKARIIWAHVGWCNTGFRTPALCRELFNKHSNLYMSFKLSPDSVPETRPVNEDGKTIKPEWLQLIKDFPDRFILGTDQFYVPPGARPVGPQKTEASRRFMSLLPPDLARQIGLDNPIRIFNLKK
;
A
#
# COMPACT_ATOMS: atom_id res chain seq x y z
N MET A 1 11.38 40.43 76.92
CA MET A 1 12.10 39.20 76.62
C MET A 1 11.80 38.81 75.16
N LYS A 2 12.66 39.22 74.24
CA LYS A 2 12.52 39.04 72.78
C LYS A 2 13.33 37.81 72.40
N ILE A 3 12.63 36.78 71.89
CA ILE A 3 13.26 35.57 71.35
C ILE A 3 13.41 35.79 69.84
N PHE A 4 14.67 35.86 69.35
CA PHE A 4 14.99 35.87 67.94
C PHE A 4 15.00 34.41 67.40
N LEU A 5 14.16 34.17 66.41
CA LEU A 5 14.15 32.89 65.67
C LEU A 5 14.97 33.05 64.37
N ASN A 6 16.16 32.46 64.31
CA ASN A 6 16.98 32.38 63.11
C ASN A 6 16.41 31.30 62.17
N ILE A 7 15.93 31.70 61.01
CA ILE A 7 15.56 30.79 59.92
C ILE A 7 16.77 30.63 59.01
N LEU A 8 17.32 29.42 58.99
CA LEU A 8 18.41 29.00 58.09
C LEU A 8 17.79 28.64 56.73
N LEU A 9 18.01 29.48 55.71
CA LEU A 9 17.64 29.19 54.31
C LEU A 9 18.70 28.25 53.69
N ILE A 10 18.36 26.99 53.55
CA ILE A 10 19.16 26.03 52.72
C ILE A 10 18.68 26.17 51.29
N GLY A 11 19.52 26.81 50.44
CA GLY A 11 19.33 26.89 48.99
C GLY A 11 19.61 25.54 48.33
N PHE A 12 18.58 24.87 47.84
CA PHE A 12 18.70 23.74 46.95
C PHE A 12 18.90 24.28 45.53
N SER A 13 20.12 24.22 45.02
CA SER A 13 20.40 24.40 43.59
C SER A 13 20.02 23.14 42.84
N ILE A 14 18.87 23.16 42.15
CA ILE A 14 18.52 22.13 41.18
C ILE A 14 19.32 22.38 39.91
N GLY A 15 20.42 21.64 39.77
CA GLY A 15 21.16 21.56 38.51
C GLY A 15 20.28 20.88 37.44
N PHE A 16 19.81 21.66 36.47
CA PHE A 16 19.27 21.11 35.23
C PHE A 16 20.42 20.46 34.46
N ALA A 17 20.55 19.14 34.55
CA ALA A 17 21.34 18.39 33.63
C ALA A 17 20.64 18.42 32.26
N THR A 18 21.19 19.21 31.34
CA THR A 18 20.83 19.14 29.92
C THR A 18 21.23 17.77 29.42
N VAL A 19 20.25 16.86 29.28
CA VAL A 19 20.44 15.59 28.61
C VAL A 19 20.68 15.91 27.14
N ASN A 20 21.94 15.79 26.75
CA ASN A 20 22.36 15.96 25.36
C ASN A 20 21.92 14.71 24.59
N GLU A 21 20.68 14.74 24.04
CA GLU A 21 20.16 13.70 23.15
C GLU A 21 20.83 13.76 21.77
N SER A 22 22.10 13.56 21.69
CA SER A 22 22.78 13.14 20.48
C SER A 22 22.84 11.60 20.43
N LEU A 23 21.69 10.94 20.45
CA LEU A 23 21.58 9.60 19.91
C LEU A 23 21.76 9.70 18.40
N VAL A 24 23.00 9.62 17.93
CA VAL A 24 23.33 9.36 16.53
C VAL A 24 22.66 8.03 16.17
N ARG A 25 21.45 8.11 15.59
CA ARG A 25 20.79 6.93 15.04
C ARG A 25 21.64 6.48 13.85
N PRO A 26 22.01 5.20 13.76
CA PRO A 26 22.77 4.73 12.60
C PRO A 26 21.96 5.00 11.33
N SER A 27 22.57 5.68 10.37
CA SER A 27 22.01 5.85 9.03
C SER A 27 21.86 4.47 8.41
N LEU A 28 20.66 4.13 7.95
CA LEU A 28 20.41 2.90 7.17
C LEU A 28 20.87 3.05 5.70
N ALA A 29 21.48 4.19 5.35
CA ALA A 29 21.94 4.48 4.00
C ALA A 29 23.19 3.67 3.67
N GLU A 30 23.01 2.50 3.06
CA GLU A 30 24.06 1.83 2.31
C GLU A 30 24.01 2.27 0.84
N PRO A 31 25.17 2.30 0.12
CA PRO A 31 25.20 2.64 -1.28
C PRO A 31 24.33 1.67 -2.11
N LEU A 32 23.69 2.21 -3.16
CA LEU A 32 22.91 1.45 -4.12
C LEU A 32 23.71 0.23 -4.61
N GLY A 33 23.18 -0.96 -4.39
CA GLY A 33 23.70 -2.20 -4.93
C GLY A 33 23.73 -2.16 -6.47
N LYS A 34 24.46 -3.09 -7.08
CA LYS A 34 24.52 -3.24 -8.53
C LYS A 34 23.12 -3.40 -9.12
N SER A 35 22.89 -2.87 -10.34
CA SER A 35 21.66 -3.09 -11.10
C SER A 35 21.25 -4.57 -11.10
N ALA A 36 19.94 -4.85 -11.02
CA ALA A 36 19.45 -6.22 -11.07
C ALA A 36 19.92 -6.93 -12.35
N PRO A 37 20.36 -8.19 -12.28
CA PRO A 37 20.72 -8.94 -13.48
C PRO A 37 19.58 -8.94 -14.49
N GLY A 38 19.87 -8.47 -15.73
CA GLY A 38 18.89 -8.40 -16.82
C GLY A 38 18.11 -7.10 -16.95
N THR A 39 18.38 -6.09 -16.11
CA THR A 39 17.89 -4.72 -16.33
C THR A 39 19.04 -3.72 -16.16
N ASP A 40 19.10 -2.72 -17.04
CA ASP A 40 20.12 -1.66 -16.98
C ASP A 40 19.77 -0.54 -15.97
N PHE A 41 18.71 -0.71 -15.20
CA PHE A 41 18.23 0.30 -14.25
C PHE A 41 17.66 -0.33 -12.97
N ALA A 42 17.71 0.44 -11.88
CA ALA A 42 17.04 0.09 -10.63
C ALA A 42 15.58 0.59 -10.66
N TYR A 43 14.64 -0.26 -10.26
CA TYR A 43 13.20 0.02 -10.31
C TYR A 43 12.63 0.44 -8.95
N ILE A 44 11.40 0.97 -8.99
CA ILE A 44 10.62 1.39 -7.82
C ILE A 44 9.48 0.39 -7.62
N ASP A 45 9.34 -0.12 -6.40
CA ASP A 45 8.23 -0.97 -5.99
C ASP A 45 7.26 -0.13 -5.14
N VAL A 46 6.05 0.08 -5.66
CA VAL A 46 5.14 1.09 -5.12
C VAL A 46 4.16 0.59 -4.06
N HIS A 47 4.15 -0.72 -3.76
CA HIS A 47 3.18 -1.29 -2.83
C HIS A 47 3.83 -2.34 -1.95
N ASN A 48 4.13 -1.97 -0.71
CA ASN A 48 4.80 -2.83 0.27
C ASN A 48 4.32 -2.53 1.68
N HIS A 49 4.51 -3.51 2.57
CA HIS A 49 4.17 -3.39 3.97
C HIS A 49 5.37 -3.71 4.86
N LEU A 50 5.51 -2.94 5.96
CA LEU A 50 6.38 -3.35 7.06
C LEU A 50 5.51 -3.95 8.15
N SER A 51 5.78 -5.19 8.52
CA SER A 51 5.18 -5.82 9.68
C SER A 51 6.20 -5.80 10.83
N GLY A 52 5.84 -5.16 11.93
CA GLY A 52 6.73 -5.05 13.09
C GLY A 52 6.94 -6.36 13.87
N GLY A 53 6.32 -7.46 13.45
CA GLY A 53 6.29 -8.72 14.21
C GLY A 53 5.18 -8.73 15.26
N PRO A 54 5.29 -9.58 16.30
CA PRO A 54 4.27 -9.67 17.36
C PRO A 54 4.07 -8.33 18.07
N PRO A 55 2.83 -8.00 18.50
CA PRO A 55 2.50 -6.70 19.12
C PRO A 55 3.38 -6.30 20.29
N GLN A 56 3.94 -7.29 21.02
CA GLN A 56 4.79 -7.04 22.17
C GLN A 56 6.26 -6.73 21.82
N ARG A 57 6.64 -6.87 20.54
CA ARG A 57 8.01 -6.69 20.05
C ARG A 57 8.02 -6.06 18.65
N THR A 58 7.27 -4.98 18.49
CA THR A 58 7.21 -4.28 17.22
C THR A 58 8.56 -3.68 16.85
N ASP A 59 9.19 -4.19 15.78
CA ASP A 59 10.48 -3.73 15.25
C ASP A 59 10.37 -3.37 13.76
N TYR A 60 9.79 -2.21 13.47
CA TYR A 60 9.73 -1.68 12.09
C TYR A 60 11.10 -1.37 11.51
N PHE A 61 12.09 -1.02 12.34
CA PHE A 61 13.47 -0.83 11.88
C PHE A 61 14.13 -2.14 11.45
N GLY A 62 13.87 -3.24 12.16
CA GLY A 62 14.32 -4.57 11.74
C GLY A 62 13.69 -5.00 10.43
N ALA A 63 12.37 -4.78 10.26
CA ALA A 63 11.67 -5.03 9.00
C ALA A 63 12.25 -4.19 7.85
N ALA A 64 12.55 -2.92 8.10
CA ALA A 64 13.16 -2.03 7.11
C ALA A 64 14.59 -2.45 6.73
N ARG A 65 15.41 -2.88 7.69
CA ARG A 65 16.75 -3.42 7.38
C ARG A 65 16.66 -4.63 6.45
N ASN A 66 15.70 -5.51 6.71
CA ASN A 66 15.46 -6.66 5.84
C ASN A 66 14.98 -6.24 4.44
N ALA A 67 14.08 -5.25 4.36
CA ALA A 67 13.64 -4.66 3.10
C ALA A 67 14.83 -4.07 2.31
N LEU A 68 15.68 -3.24 2.96
CA LEU A 68 16.83 -2.62 2.32
C LEU A 68 17.86 -3.65 1.81
N ALA A 69 18.09 -4.73 2.56
CA ALA A 69 18.94 -5.82 2.13
C ALA A 69 18.41 -6.47 0.84
N GLN A 70 17.13 -6.81 0.79
CA GLN A 70 16.49 -7.37 -0.42
C GLN A 70 16.48 -6.36 -1.59
N MET A 71 16.24 -5.08 -1.31
CA MET A 71 16.31 -4.03 -2.33
C MET A 71 17.70 -3.96 -2.98
N ASN A 72 18.77 -4.06 -2.19
CA ASN A 72 20.14 -4.06 -2.70
C ASN A 72 20.45 -5.30 -3.54
N GLU A 73 19.94 -6.45 -3.13
CA GLU A 73 20.11 -7.71 -3.88
C GLU A 73 19.35 -7.71 -5.21
N LEU A 74 18.14 -7.17 -5.23
CA LEU A 74 17.22 -7.26 -6.35
C LEU A 74 17.21 -6.03 -7.27
N GLY A 75 18.03 -5.01 -6.99
CA GLY A 75 18.09 -3.77 -7.77
C GLY A 75 16.88 -2.87 -7.60
N ILE A 76 16.24 -2.87 -6.42
CA ILE A 76 15.13 -1.98 -6.11
C ILE A 76 15.69 -0.63 -5.62
N LYS A 77 15.44 0.44 -6.37
CA LYS A 77 15.89 1.80 -6.03
C LYS A 77 15.15 2.34 -4.82
N LYS A 78 13.84 2.22 -4.81
CA LYS A 78 12.95 2.75 -3.78
C LYS A 78 11.75 1.82 -3.58
N ILE A 79 11.29 1.70 -2.35
CA ILE A 79 9.98 1.12 -2.03
C ILE A 79 9.05 2.20 -1.50
N ILE A 80 7.75 2.04 -1.78
CA ILE A 80 6.70 2.79 -1.12
C ILE A 80 6.00 1.82 -0.17
N ILE A 81 6.04 2.14 1.12
CA ILE A 81 5.41 1.35 2.17
C ILE A 81 4.09 1.97 2.58
N MET A 82 3.19 1.17 3.14
CA MET A 82 1.90 1.64 3.65
C MET A 82 1.38 0.73 4.77
N PRO A 83 0.53 1.23 5.68
CA PRO A 83 -0.25 0.36 6.54
C PRO A 83 -1.18 -0.52 5.68
N PRO A 84 -1.35 -1.81 6.00
CA PRO A 84 -2.43 -2.61 5.39
C PRO A 84 -3.80 -1.96 5.60
N PRO A 85 -4.83 -2.33 4.83
CA PRO A 85 -6.17 -1.83 5.03
C PRO A 85 -6.80 -2.50 6.27
N PHE A 86 -6.53 -1.94 7.45
CA PHE A 86 -7.01 -2.50 8.69
C PHE A 86 -8.51 -2.35 8.85
N SER A 87 -9.17 -3.44 9.26
CA SER A 87 -10.58 -3.43 9.68
C SER A 87 -10.78 -2.77 11.04
N PRO A 88 -12.00 -2.27 11.33
CA PRO A 88 -12.35 -1.76 12.65
C PRO A 88 -12.09 -2.78 13.76
N GLY A 89 -11.45 -2.33 14.84
CA GLY A 89 -11.14 -3.17 16.00
C GLY A 89 -9.95 -4.12 15.83
N HIS A 90 -9.18 -4.02 14.75
CA HIS A 90 -7.98 -4.84 14.56
C HIS A 90 -6.94 -4.57 15.67
N ARG A 91 -6.48 -5.63 16.36
CA ARG A 91 -5.59 -5.50 17.53
C ARG A 91 -4.18 -5.02 17.22
N GLY A 92 -3.71 -5.24 15.99
CA GLY A 92 -2.39 -4.84 15.52
C GLY A 92 -2.42 -3.59 14.63
N LEU A 93 -3.45 -2.75 14.79
CA LEU A 93 -3.62 -1.53 14.01
C LEU A 93 -2.45 -0.58 14.25
N PHE A 94 -1.87 -0.09 13.15
CA PHE A 94 -0.86 0.96 13.15
C PHE A 94 -1.11 1.93 11.99
N GLU A 95 -0.48 3.09 12.04
CA GLU A 95 -0.62 4.11 11.01
C GLU A 95 0.76 4.71 10.68
N ILE A 96 0.76 5.71 9.84
CA ILE A 96 1.93 6.41 9.32
C ILE A 96 2.90 6.86 10.44
N ASP A 97 2.40 7.18 11.64
CA ASP A 97 3.22 7.59 12.77
C ASP A 97 4.25 6.55 13.20
N ASP A 98 3.87 5.28 13.09
CA ASP A 98 4.73 4.13 13.40
C ASP A 98 5.80 3.93 12.32
N LEU A 99 5.51 4.30 11.06
CA LEU A 99 6.38 4.12 9.91
C LEU A 99 7.32 5.31 9.66
N PHE A 100 6.94 6.52 10.08
CA PHE A 100 7.73 7.73 9.83
C PHE A 100 9.17 7.70 10.33
N PRO A 101 9.47 7.15 11.53
CA PRO A 101 10.85 7.04 11.99
C PRO A 101 11.73 6.25 11.00
N VAL A 102 11.17 5.20 10.40
CA VAL A 102 11.86 4.39 9.39
C VAL A 102 12.06 5.19 8.10
N VAL A 103 11.01 5.86 7.59
CA VAL A 103 11.10 6.68 6.37
C VAL A 103 12.17 7.76 6.52
N ARG A 104 12.20 8.45 7.67
CA ARG A 104 13.23 9.48 7.94
C ARG A 104 14.64 8.92 8.03
N SER A 105 14.81 7.65 8.37
CA SER A 105 16.14 7.03 8.42
C SER A 105 16.71 6.66 7.05
N ALA A 106 15.85 6.53 6.03
CA ALA A 106 16.23 6.16 4.66
C ALA A 106 15.33 6.87 3.60
N PRO A 107 15.26 8.21 3.58
CA PRO A 107 14.30 8.97 2.76
C PRO A 107 14.50 8.78 1.25
N ASP A 108 15.73 8.49 0.83
CA ASP A 108 16.03 8.23 -0.58
C ASP A 108 15.58 6.83 -1.03
N ARG A 109 15.39 5.91 -0.09
CA ARG A 109 15.07 4.50 -0.35
C ARG A 109 13.62 4.13 0.00
N ILE A 110 13.01 4.82 0.96
CA ILE A 110 11.67 4.49 1.47
C ILE A 110 10.79 5.74 1.45
N ALA A 111 9.61 5.62 0.87
CA ALA A 111 8.53 6.60 0.96
C ALA A 111 7.28 5.93 1.56
N VAL A 112 6.24 6.70 1.91
CA VAL A 112 5.06 6.14 2.59
C VAL A 112 3.76 6.71 2.05
N LEU A 113 2.74 5.84 1.91
CA LEU A 113 1.34 6.21 1.86
C LEU A 113 0.72 6.00 3.24
N GLY A 114 -0.35 6.71 3.53
CA GLY A 114 -1.05 6.58 4.80
C GLY A 114 -2.55 6.43 4.63
N GLY A 115 -3.23 6.07 5.72
CA GLY A 115 -4.68 5.95 5.76
C GLY A 115 -5.19 4.52 5.95
N GLY A 116 -4.39 3.48 5.68
CA GLY A 116 -4.79 2.09 5.88
C GLY A 116 -5.17 1.78 7.33
N GLY A 117 -4.46 2.38 8.28
CA GLY A 117 -4.72 2.21 9.72
C GLY A 117 -5.74 3.19 10.31
N SER A 118 -6.23 4.15 9.55
CA SER A 118 -7.12 5.19 10.07
C SER A 118 -8.29 5.50 9.14
N LEU A 119 -8.04 6.03 7.94
CA LEU A 119 -9.11 6.39 7.00
C LEU A 119 -9.87 5.16 6.51
N ASN A 120 -9.18 4.04 6.25
CA ASN A 120 -9.82 2.76 5.90
C ASN A 120 -10.75 2.28 7.01
N VAL A 121 -10.31 2.36 8.27
CA VAL A 121 -11.14 2.03 9.44
C VAL A 121 -12.41 2.89 9.45
N MET A 122 -12.30 4.21 9.26
CA MET A 122 -13.46 5.12 9.23
C MET A 122 -14.43 4.79 8.09
N ILE A 123 -13.91 4.40 6.92
CA ILE A 123 -14.72 3.96 5.78
C ILE A 123 -15.52 2.71 6.16
N HIS A 124 -14.85 1.70 6.74
CA HIS A 124 -15.49 0.44 7.10
C HIS A 124 -16.45 0.56 8.29
N GLU A 125 -16.20 1.47 9.25
CA GLU A 125 -17.15 1.79 10.32
C GLU A 125 -18.47 2.36 9.78
N THR A 126 -18.42 3.07 8.66
CA THR A 126 -19.59 3.69 8.01
C THR A 126 -20.08 2.93 6.77
N GLY A 127 -19.46 1.81 6.42
CA GLY A 127 -19.61 1.13 5.12
C GLY A 127 -21.03 0.65 4.77
N LYS A 128 -21.91 0.53 5.78
CA LYS A 128 -23.34 0.19 5.59
C LYS A 128 -24.25 1.41 5.42
N SER A 129 -23.70 2.61 5.54
CA SER A 129 -24.47 3.86 5.52
C SER A 129 -24.47 4.47 4.12
N GLU A 130 -25.65 4.78 3.58
CA GLU A 130 -25.77 5.50 2.30
C GLU A 130 -25.34 6.97 2.39
N SER A 131 -25.31 7.52 3.60
CA SER A 131 -24.89 8.88 3.89
C SER A 131 -23.97 8.94 5.10
N VAL A 132 -23.08 9.91 5.10
CA VAL A 132 -22.11 10.16 6.18
C VAL A 132 -22.32 11.57 6.72
N SER A 133 -22.37 11.71 8.04
CA SER A 133 -22.62 13.01 8.69
C SER A 133 -21.49 14.03 8.40
N PRO A 134 -21.79 15.34 8.45
CA PRO A 134 -20.77 16.38 8.28
C PRO A 134 -19.61 16.26 9.27
N GLU A 135 -19.87 15.84 10.51
CA GLU A 135 -18.86 15.68 11.56
C GLU A 135 -17.88 14.55 11.22
N ILE A 136 -18.38 13.42 10.68
CA ILE A 136 -17.52 12.31 10.24
C ILE A 136 -16.69 12.74 9.04
N LYS A 137 -17.27 13.46 8.06
CA LYS A 137 -16.53 14.00 6.92
C LYS A 137 -15.42 14.94 7.38
N ALA A 138 -15.72 15.89 8.28
CA ALA A 138 -14.72 16.82 8.81
C ALA A 138 -13.57 16.10 9.55
N ARG A 139 -13.88 15.04 10.32
CA ARG A 139 -12.87 14.21 10.97
C ARG A 139 -12.00 13.47 9.95
N PHE A 140 -12.62 12.97 8.88
CA PHE A 140 -11.94 12.26 7.79
C PHE A 140 -10.98 13.22 7.05
N GLU A 141 -11.45 14.41 6.67
CA GLU A 141 -10.63 15.45 6.05
C GLU A 141 -9.45 15.88 6.93
N LYS A 142 -9.71 16.10 8.23
CA LYS A 142 -8.66 16.42 9.19
C LYS A 142 -7.60 15.32 9.25
N LYS A 143 -8.00 14.05 9.32
CA LYS A 143 -7.07 12.92 9.36
C LYS A 143 -6.26 12.81 8.06
N ALA A 144 -6.89 12.99 6.90
CA ALA A 144 -6.20 13.02 5.61
C ALA A 144 -5.17 14.16 5.53
N ALA A 145 -5.53 15.36 5.99
CA ALA A 145 -4.62 16.50 6.08
C ALA A 145 -3.42 16.22 7.00
N GLU A 146 -3.64 15.59 8.16
CA GLU A 146 -2.57 15.17 9.08
C GLU A 146 -1.60 14.20 8.40
N ILE A 147 -2.11 13.18 7.68
CA ILE A 147 -1.30 12.19 6.96
C ILE A 147 -0.38 12.88 5.95
N ILE A 148 -0.93 13.76 5.12
CA ILE A 148 -0.14 14.49 4.11
C ILE A 148 0.86 15.46 4.75
N SER A 149 0.45 16.19 5.80
CA SER A 149 1.34 17.16 6.48
C SER A 149 2.55 16.50 7.11
N ARG A 150 2.46 15.21 7.45
CA ARG A 150 3.58 14.43 7.96
C ARG A 150 4.54 13.93 6.87
N GLY A 151 4.18 14.07 5.59
CA GLY A 151 5.03 13.75 4.43
C GLY A 151 4.65 12.45 3.72
N ALA A 152 3.43 11.93 3.92
CA ALA A 152 2.91 10.88 3.03
C ALA A 152 2.80 11.42 1.60
N ILE A 153 3.17 10.57 0.63
CA ILE A 153 3.13 10.90 -0.79
C ILE A 153 1.87 10.40 -1.49
N GLY A 154 0.88 9.97 -0.72
CA GLY A 154 -0.41 9.47 -1.19
C GLY A 154 -1.18 8.80 -0.07
N PHE A 155 -2.33 8.25 -0.43
CA PHE A 155 -3.22 7.50 0.45
C PHE A 155 -3.26 6.03 0.07
N GLY A 156 -3.23 5.10 1.04
CA GLY A 156 -3.25 3.65 0.82
C GLY A 156 -2.82 2.85 2.06
N GLU A 157 -3.13 1.58 2.11
CA GLU A 157 -3.98 0.81 1.21
C GLU A 157 -5.45 0.91 1.67
N PHE A 158 -6.41 0.85 0.75
CA PHE A 158 -7.84 0.86 1.10
C PHE A 158 -8.53 -0.39 0.55
N ALA A 159 -9.31 -1.08 1.37
CA ALA A 159 -10.10 -2.23 0.96
C ALA A 159 -11.49 -1.79 0.47
N ILE A 160 -11.76 -1.96 -0.83
CA ILE A 160 -13.11 -1.88 -1.41
C ILE A 160 -13.78 -3.24 -1.33
N GLU A 161 -13.05 -4.28 -1.75
CA GLU A 161 -13.47 -5.67 -1.67
C GLU A 161 -12.23 -6.52 -1.38
N HIS A 162 -12.16 -7.11 -0.18
CA HIS A 162 -11.03 -7.90 0.26
C HIS A 162 -11.51 -9.21 0.90
N PHE A 163 -11.11 -10.34 0.31
CA PHE A 163 -11.46 -11.65 0.85
C PHE A 163 -10.69 -11.98 2.12
N SER A 164 -11.35 -12.75 2.97
CA SER A 164 -10.71 -13.38 4.11
C SER A 164 -9.94 -14.63 3.67
N PHE A 165 -8.67 -14.73 4.06
CA PHE A 165 -7.81 -15.87 3.73
C PHE A 165 -7.52 -16.80 4.92
N ASN A 166 -8.04 -16.44 6.10
CA ASN A 166 -8.03 -17.25 7.31
C ASN A 166 -9.11 -16.75 8.27
N ASN A 167 -9.46 -17.54 9.28
CA ASN A 167 -10.59 -17.21 10.17
C ASN A 167 -10.34 -16.00 11.10
N ASP A 168 -9.08 -15.59 11.26
CA ASP A 168 -8.71 -14.41 12.06
C ASP A 168 -8.74 -13.10 11.23
N HIS A 169 -8.92 -13.22 9.93
CA HIS A 169 -9.02 -12.10 9.00
C HIS A 169 -10.48 -11.90 8.56
N PRO A 170 -11.08 -10.72 8.67
CA PRO A 170 -12.44 -10.47 8.22
C PRO A 170 -12.55 -10.48 6.69
N TYR A 171 -13.76 -10.69 6.21
CA TYR A 171 -14.15 -10.26 4.88
C TYR A 171 -14.54 -8.79 4.93
N GLU A 172 -14.01 -8.00 4.02
CA GLU A 172 -14.22 -6.55 3.97
C GLU A 172 -14.82 -6.17 2.61
N ALA A 173 -15.96 -5.47 2.66
CA ALA A 173 -16.61 -4.95 1.45
C ALA A 173 -17.32 -3.64 1.79
N VAL A 174 -16.94 -2.57 1.09
CA VAL A 174 -17.60 -1.28 1.10
C VAL A 174 -17.72 -0.79 -0.35
N PRO A 175 -18.91 -0.38 -0.82
CA PRO A 175 -19.05 0.08 -2.20
C PRO A 175 -18.04 1.17 -2.55
N ALA A 176 -17.37 1.06 -3.68
CA ALA A 176 -16.34 2.01 -4.11
C ALA A 176 -16.87 3.47 -4.22
N ASN A 177 -18.16 3.64 -4.47
CA ASN A 177 -18.83 4.94 -4.48
C ASN A 177 -19.38 5.38 -3.11
N HIS A 178 -18.94 4.75 -2.01
CA HIS A 178 -19.25 5.20 -0.66
C HIS A 178 -18.82 6.66 -0.47
N PRO A 179 -19.60 7.51 0.25
CA PRO A 179 -19.30 8.96 0.38
C PRO A 179 -17.89 9.29 0.85
N LEU A 180 -17.26 8.47 1.70
CA LEU A 180 -15.88 8.70 2.14
C LEU A 180 -14.85 8.28 1.09
N PHE A 181 -15.12 7.30 0.22
CA PHE A 181 -14.25 7.02 -0.93
C PHE A 181 -14.30 8.15 -1.96
N LEU A 182 -15.48 8.71 -2.24
CA LEU A 182 -15.62 9.88 -3.12
C LEU A 182 -14.89 11.10 -2.56
N LEU A 183 -15.05 11.36 -1.25
CA LEU A 183 -14.33 12.43 -0.55
C LEU A 183 -12.81 12.19 -0.59
N LEU A 184 -12.35 10.95 -0.43
CA LEU A 184 -10.93 10.61 -0.52
C LEU A 184 -10.36 10.90 -1.91
N ALA A 185 -11.12 10.60 -2.98
CA ALA A 185 -10.72 10.94 -4.34
C ALA A 185 -10.60 12.47 -4.54
N ASP A 186 -11.51 13.27 -3.96
CA ASP A 186 -11.41 14.72 -3.98
C ASP A 186 -10.19 15.24 -3.22
N LEU A 187 -9.92 14.69 -2.05
CA LEU A 187 -8.74 15.03 -1.26
C LEU A 187 -7.44 14.63 -1.98
N ALA A 188 -7.38 13.43 -2.54
CA ALA A 188 -6.22 12.97 -3.32
C ALA A 188 -5.93 13.90 -4.51
N ALA A 189 -6.99 14.30 -5.23
CA ALA A 189 -6.88 15.27 -6.31
C ALA A 189 -6.43 16.65 -5.82
N GLY A 190 -6.99 17.13 -4.70
CA GLY A 190 -6.67 18.42 -4.09
C GLY A 190 -5.22 18.52 -3.60
N TYR A 191 -4.71 17.46 -2.99
CA TYR A 191 -3.30 17.35 -2.58
C TYR A 191 -2.36 16.96 -3.72
N ASN A 192 -2.89 16.65 -4.91
CA ASN A 192 -2.13 16.16 -6.06
C ASN A 192 -1.31 14.91 -5.73
N VAL A 193 -1.90 13.96 -5.03
CA VAL A 193 -1.31 12.66 -4.68
C VAL A 193 -2.19 11.50 -5.18
N PRO A 194 -1.65 10.28 -5.36
CA PRO A 194 -2.47 9.12 -5.70
C PRO A 194 -3.20 8.54 -4.49
N MET A 195 -4.24 7.73 -4.77
CA MET A 195 -4.84 6.80 -3.82
C MET A 195 -4.72 5.37 -4.35
N ASP A 196 -4.36 4.44 -3.47
CA ASP A 196 -4.15 3.03 -3.75
C ASP A 196 -5.30 2.21 -3.14
N VAL A 197 -5.98 1.42 -3.97
CA VAL A 197 -7.19 0.67 -3.58
C VAL A 197 -7.08 -0.80 -3.95
N HIS A 198 -7.38 -1.66 -2.99
CA HIS A 198 -7.55 -3.09 -3.16
C HIS A 198 -9.01 -3.41 -3.48
N MET A 199 -9.26 -4.05 -4.60
CA MET A 199 -10.58 -4.52 -4.96
C MET A 199 -10.52 -5.80 -5.78
N GLU A 200 -11.12 -6.86 -5.23
CA GLU A 200 -11.46 -8.05 -6.00
C GLU A 200 -12.67 -7.72 -6.88
N VAL A 201 -12.56 -7.81 -8.19
CA VAL A 201 -13.64 -7.42 -9.09
C VAL A 201 -14.74 -8.47 -9.18
N ILE A 202 -15.97 -8.03 -9.04
CA ILE A 202 -17.19 -8.85 -9.16
C ILE A 202 -18.08 -8.18 -10.21
N PRO A 203 -18.07 -8.68 -11.46
CA PRO A 203 -18.77 -8.00 -12.57
C PRO A 203 -20.30 -8.22 -12.56
N LYS A 204 -20.80 -9.15 -11.77
CA LYS A 204 -22.22 -9.44 -11.54
C LYS A 204 -22.40 -10.21 -10.25
N ASP A 205 -23.59 -10.21 -9.68
CA ASP A 205 -23.91 -11.08 -8.54
C ASP A 205 -23.60 -12.54 -8.90
N MET A 206 -22.82 -13.20 -8.04
CA MET A 206 -22.31 -14.54 -8.31
C MET A 206 -22.03 -15.32 -7.00
N PRO A 207 -22.03 -16.66 -7.03
CA PRO A 207 -21.54 -17.42 -5.89
C PRO A 207 -20.05 -17.17 -5.66
N LEU A 208 -19.61 -17.35 -4.41
CA LEU A 208 -18.18 -17.34 -4.08
C LEU A 208 -17.47 -18.40 -4.95
N PRO A 209 -16.38 -18.04 -5.67
CA PRO A 209 -15.65 -19.01 -6.48
C PRO A 209 -15.10 -20.16 -5.64
N ASP A 210 -15.21 -21.38 -6.17
CA ASP A 210 -14.67 -22.57 -5.53
C ASP A 210 -13.15 -22.65 -5.71
N ARG A 211 -12.41 -21.94 -4.87
CA ARG A 211 -10.95 -21.87 -4.88
C ARG A 211 -10.40 -22.19 -3.49
N ASP A 212 -9.31 -22.94 -3.45
CA ASP A 212 -8.68 -23.37 -2.19
C ASP A 212 -8.38 -22.22 -1.25
N ILE A 213 -7.86 -21.11 -1.77
CA ILE A 213 -7.53 -19.95 -0.98
C ILE A 213 -8.76 -19.31 -0.32
N LEU A 214 -9.90 -19.28 -1.01
CA LEU A 214 -11.14 -18.70 -0.49
C LEU A 214 -11.86 -19.61 0.50
N ARG A 215 -11.66 -20.94 0.38
CA ARG A 215 -12.20 -21.93 1.31
C ARG A 215 -11.48 -21.98 2.66
N ARG A 216 -10.32 -21.35 2.79
CA ARG A 216 -9.55 -21.33 4.05
C ARG A 216 -10.24 -20.55 5.17
N SER A 217 -11.23 -19.73 4.84
CA SER A 217 -11.97 -18.92 5.80
C SER A 217 -13.49 -19.08 5.63
N GLY A 218 -14.17 -19.26 6.75
CA GLY A 218 -15.63 -19.21 6.81
C GLY A 218 -16.22 -17.80 6.81
N ASN A 219 -15.38 -16.75 6.84
CA ASN A 219 -15.83 -15.36 6.88
C ASN A 219 -16.29 -14.83 5.52
N ASN A 220 -15.87 -15.46 4.41
CA ASN A 220 -16.30 -15.07 3.08
C ASN A 220 -17.79 -15.34 2.86
N PRO A 221 -18.56 -14.43 2.24
CA PRO A 221 -19.97 -14.65 1.96
C PRO A 221 -20.16 -15.72 0.88
N LYS A 222 -21.25 -16.47 0.96
CA LYS A 222 -21.59 -17.49 -0.06
C LYS A 222 -21.93 -16.89 -1.43
N THR A 223 -22.41 -15.64 -1.44
CA THR A 223 -22.78 -14.90 -2.64
C THR A 223 -22.10 -13.53 -2.61
N LEU A 224 -21.40 -13.22 -3.68
CA LEU A 224 -20.74 -11.96 -3.91
C LEU A 224 -21.67 -11.01 -4.65
N LYS A 225 -21.61 -9.72 -4.31
CA LYS A 225 -22.37 -8.66 -4.95
C LYS A 225 -21.55 -7.95 -6.00
N GLU A 226 -22.20 -7.56 -7.09
CA GLU A 226 -21.58 -6.76 -8.14
C GLU A 226 -20.96 -5.48 -7.55
N ASN A 227 -19.71 -5.16 -7.91
CA ASN A 227 -18.97 -4.01 -7.40
C ASN A 227 -18.32 -3.16 -8.50
N LEU A 228 -18.30 -3.63 -9.76
CA LEU A 228 -17.65 -2.94 -10.86
C LEU A 228 -18.33 -1.61 -11.18
N SER A 229 -19.67 -1.55 -11.19
CA SER A 229 -20.42 -0.32 -11.40
C SER A 229 -20.15 0.76 -10.35
N ALA A 230 -19.97 0.36 -9.09
CA ALA A 230 -19.60 1.28 -8.02
C ALA A 230 -18.17 1.81 -8.21
N PHE A 231 -17.26 0.96 -8.69
CA PHE A 231 -15.89 1.36 -8.99
C PHE A 231 -15.81 2.31 -10.18
N GLU A 232 -16.57 2.08 -11.26
CA GLU A 232 -16.65 3.03 -12.38
C GLU A 232 -17.21 4.38 -11.92
N ARG A 233 -18.18 4.43 -10.98
CA ARG A 233 -18.65 5.69 -10.37
C ARG A 233 -17.56 6.42 -9.59
N LEU A 234 -16.71 5.72 -8.83
CA LEU A 234 -15.55 6.30 -8.16
C LEU A 234 -14.57 6.90 -9.18
N LEU A 235 -14.24 6.15 -10.24
CA LEU A 235 -13.34 6.61 -11.30
C LEU A 235 -13.90 7.84 -12.04
N ALA A 236 -15.20 7.89 -12.26
CA ALA A 236 -15.88 9.01 -12.93
C ALA A 236 -16.04 10.25 -12.03
N HIS A 237 -16.02 10.09 -10.69
CA HIS A 237 -16.32 11.15 -9.73
C HIS A 237 -15.36 12.34 -9.85
N ASN A 238 -14.05 12.09 -9.86
CA ASN A 238 -13.05 13.14 -9.98
C ASN A 238 -11.91 12.71 -10.92
N GLN A 239 -11.93 13.23 -12.16
CA GLN A 239 -10.94 12.86 -13.18
C GLN A 239 -9.51 13.34 -12.88
N LYS A 240 -9.31 14.19 -11.87
CA LYS A 240 -7.98 14.62 -11.41
C LYS A 240 -7.40 13.69 -10.35
N ALA A 241 -8.21 12.85 -9.72
CA ALA A 241 -7.75 11.86 -8.76
C ALA A 241 -6.99 10.75 -9.48
N ARG A 242 -5.73 10.51 -9.13
CA ARG A 242 -4.97 9.35 -9.60
C ARG A 242 -5.32 8.14 -8.75
N ILE A 243 -6.08 7.20 -9.32
CA ILE A 243 -6.56 6.01 -8.63
C ILE A 243 -5.74 4.81 -9.10
N ILE A 244 -5.01 4.19 -8.16
CA ILE A 244 -4.22 2.98 -8.41
C ILE A 244 -5.07 1.80 -7.95
N TRP A 245 -5.51 0.97 -8.91
CA TRP A 245 -6.14 -0.29 -8.60
C TRP A 245 -5.04 -1.34 -8.38
N ALA A 246 -4.78 -1.63 -7.10
CA ALA A 246 -3.70 -2.53 -6.68
C ALA A 246 -3.89 -3.97 -7.17
N HIS A 247 -2.77 -4.69 -7.31
CA HIS A 247 -2.70 -6.14 -7.50
C HIS A 247 -3.19 -6.66 -8.86
N VAL A 248 -3.01 -5.92 -9.97
CA VAL A 248 -3.22 -6.51 -11.29
C VAL A 248 -2.27 -7.72 -11.47
N GLY A 249 -2.81 -8.80 -12.02
CA GLY A 249 -2.11 -10.08 -12.06
C GLY A 249 -2.47 -11.02 -10.90
N TRP A 250 -3.27 -10.55 -9.93
CA TRP A 250 -3.78 -11.32 -8.82
C TRP A 250 -5.22 -10.89 -8.52
N CYS A 251 -6.19 -11.74 -8.82
CA CYS A 251 -7.61 -11.49 -8.53
C CYS A 251 -8.33 -12.84 -8.40
N ASN A 252 -8.79 -13.15 -7.20
CA ASN A 252 -9.31 -14.48 -6.85
C ASN A 252 -10.66 -14.79 -7.48
N THR A 253 -11.41 -13.79 -7.94
CA THR A 253 -12.64 -14.02 -8.72
C THR A 253 -12.35 -14.50 -10.14
N GLY A 254 -11.14 -14.23 -10.67
CA GLY A 254 -10.74 -14.57 -12.04
C GLY A 254 -11.17 -13.54 -13.10
N PHE A 255 -11.90 -12.48 -12.73
CA PHE A 255 -12.49 -11.54 -13.68
C PHE A 255 -11.62 -10.33 -14.04
N ARG A 256 -10.51 -10.08 -13.35
CA ARG A 256 -9.59 -9.00 -13.69
C ARG A 256 -8.69 -9.37 -14.87
N THR A 257 -9.31 -9.57 -16.01
CA THR A 257 -8.68 -10.01 -17.27
C THR A 257 -8.11 -8.83 -18.05
N PRO A 258 -7.21 -9.05 -19.04
CA PRO A 258 -6.75 -8.01 -19.95
C PRO A 258 -7.88 -7.27 -20.68
N ALA A 259 -8.96 -7.99 -21.03
CA ALA A 259 -10.11 -7.40 -21.70
C ALA A 259 -10.84 -6.37 -20.80
N LEU A 260 -11.11 -6.72 -19.54
CA LEU A 260 -11.71 -5.79 -18.57
C LEU A 260 -10.77 -4.60 -18.29
N CYS A 261 -9.47 -4.86 -18.10
CA CYS A 261 -8.52 -3.78 -17.86
C CYS A 261 -8.48 -2.79 -19.04
N ARG A 262 -8.51 -3.30 -20.29
CA ARG A 262 -8.58 -2.47 -21.51
C ARG A 262 -9.83 -1.62 -21.55
N GLU A 263 -10.99 -2.21 -21.27
CA GLU A 263 -12.26 -1.49 -21.24
C GLU A 263 -12.21 -0.31 -20.26
N LEU A 264 -11.73 -0.55 -19.05
CA LEU A 264 -11.63 0.48 -18.02
C LEU A 264 -10.60 1.57 -18.36
N PHE A 265 -9.47 1.23 -18.95
CA PHE A 265 -8.48 2.22 -19.39
C PHE A 265 -8.98 3.12 -20.50
N ASN A 266 -9.79 2.58 -21.43
CA ASN A 266 -10.43 3.38 -22.48
C ASN A 266 -11.44 4.38 -21.92
N LYS A 267 -12.14 4.02 -20.83
CA LYS A 267 -13.18 4.87 -20.22
C LYS A 267 -12.58 5.88 -19.21
N HIS A 268 -11.53 5.51 -18.49
CA HIS A 268 -11.06 6.25 -17.30
C HIS A 268 -9.58 6.61 -17.42
N SER A 269 -9.31 7.87 -17.76
CA SER A 269 -7.94 8.38 -17.93
C SER A 269 -7.15 8.50 -16.63
N ASN A 270 -7.80 8.48 -15.49
CA ASN A 270 -7.25 8.61 -14.16
C ASN A 270 -6.99 7.27 -13.42
N LEU A 271 -7.27 6.14 -14.11
CA LEU A 271 -7.01 4.80 -13.59
C LEU A 271 -5.58 4.37 -13.88
N TYR A 272 -4.90 3.84 -12.88
CA TYR A 272 -3.60 3.17 -12.94
C TYR A 272 -3.70 1.79 -12.30
N MET A 273 -2.79 0.88 -12.62
CA MET A 273 -2.76 -0.48 -12.04
C MET A 273 -1.35 -0.86 -11.62
N SER A 274 -1.20 -1.43 -10.42
CA SER A 274 0.07 -1.98 -9.94
C SER A 274 0.11 -3.50 -10.07
N PHE A 275 1.17 -4.02 -10.70
CA PHE A 275 1.36 -5.47 -10.85
C PHE A 275 1.77 -6.13 -9.53
N LYS A 276 1.02 -7.18 -9.17
CA LYS A 276 1.38 -8.14 -8.13
C LYS A 276 1.56 -9.51 -8.78
N LEU A 277 2.76 -10.03 -8.74
CA LEU A 277 3.10 -11.37 -9.25
C LEU A 277 3.22 -12.31 -8.05
N SER A 278 2.27 -13.22 -7.94
CA SER A 278 2.25 -14.17 -6.82
C SER A 278 2.10 -15.60 -7.36
N PRO A 279 2.76 -16.60 -6.73
CA PRO A 279 2.61 -18.00 -7.12
C PRO A 279 1.17 -18.52 -7.02
N ASP A 280 0.36 -17.92 -6.12
CA ASP A 280 -1.04 -18.26 -5.89
C ASP A 280 -2.03 -17.48 -6.79
N SER A 281 -1.53 -16.69 -7.76
CA SER A 281 -2.38 -16.03 -8.74
C SER A 281 -3.14 -17.03 -9.59
N VAL A 282 -4.44 -16.78 -9.78
CA VAL A 282 -5.28 -17.65 -10.61
C VAL A 282 -4.92 -17.51 -12.10
N PRO A 283 -5.01 -18.60 -12.89
CA PRO A 283 -4.56 -18.61 -14.28
C PRO A 283 -5.18 -17.52 -15.16
N GLU A 284 -6.45 -17.19 -14.94
CA GLU A 284 -7.23 -16.23 -15.73
C GLU A 284 -6.69 -14.79 -15.63
N THR A 285 -6.10 -14.45 -14.48
CA THR A 285 -5.60 -13.08 -14.22
C THR A 285 -4.08 -12.97 -14.25
N ARG A 286 -3.37 -14.11 -14.27
CA ARG A 286 -1.90 -14.15 -14.24
C ARG A 286 -1.31 -13.61 -15.54
N PRO A 287 -0.39 -12.61 -15.49
CA PRO A 287 0.22 -12.04 -16.69
C PRO A 287 1.26 -12.95 -17.36
N VAL A 288 1.85 -13.89 -16.63
CA VAL A 288 2.87 -14.81 -17.12
C VAL A 288 2.29 -16.20 -17.34
N ASN A 289 2.90 -16.96 -18.25
CA ASN A 289 2.59 -18.36 -18.44
C ASN A 289 2.94 -19.19 -17.19
N GLU A 290 2.47 -20.43 -17.12
CA GLU A 290 2.65 -21.30 -15.94
C GLU A 290 4.11 -21.55 -15.60
N ASP A 291 4.98 -21.64 -16.62
CA ASP A 291 6.42 -21.79 -16.43
C ASP A 291 7.12 -20.52 -15.95
N GLY A 292 6.42 -19.37 -15.89
CA GLY A 292 6.93 -18.07 -15.49
C GLY A 292 8.00 -17.50 -16.42
N LYS A 293 8.16 -18.02 -17.64
CA LYS A 293 9.25 -17.65 -18.57
C LYS A 293 8.83 -16.67 -19.66
N THR A 294 7.52 -16.53 -19.89
CA THR A 294 7.00 -15.63 -20.93
C THR A 294 5.77 -14.88 -20.42
N ILE A 295 5.58 -13.67 -20.91
CA ILE A 295 4.36 -12.90 -20.69
C ILE A 295 3.31 -13.38 -21.68
N LYS A 296 2.08 -13.58 -21.22
CA LYS A 296 0.96 -13.94 -22.09
C LYS A 296 0.73 -12.85 -23.13
N PRO A 297 0.51 -13.22 -24.43
CA PRO A 297 0.42 -12.24 -25.53
C PRO A 297 -0.63 -11.15 -25.29
N GLU A 298 -1.78 -11.48 -24.74
CA GLU A 298 -2.86 -10.54 -24.43
C GLU A 298 -2.49 -9.52 -23.35
N TRP A 299 -1.70 -9.94 -22.34
CA TRP A 299 -1.15 -9.04 -21.33
C TRP A 299 -0.07 -8.13 -21.89
N LEU A 300 0.86 -8.71 -22.70
CA LEU A 300 1.91 -7.91 -23.34
C LEU A 300 1.31 -6.86 -24.28
N GLN A 301 0.27 -7.22 -25.04
CA GLN A 301 -0.42 -6.28 -25.92
C GLN A 301 -1.13 -5.17 -25.12
N LEU A 302 -1.79 -5.51 -24.02
CA LEU A 302 -2.42 -4.51 -23.13
C LEU A 302 -1.37 -3.52 -22.58
N ILE A 303 -0.22 -4.03 -22.12
CA ILE A 303 0.88 -3.19 -21.62
C ILE A 303 1.41 -2.26 -22.69
N LYS A 304 1.57 -2.74 -23.93
CA LYS A 304 2.02 -1.92 -25.08
C LYS A 304 1.03 -0.83 -25.47
N ASP A 305 -0.26 -1.10 -25.35
CA ASP A 305 -1.32 -0.15 -25.70
C ASP A 305 -1.51 0.94 -24.62
N PHE A 306 -1.18 0.63 -23.36
CA PHE A 306 -1.31 1.53 -22.20
C PHE A 306 -0.04 1.59 -21.35
N PRO A 307 1.12 1.93 -21.94
CA PRO A 307 2.42 1.79 -21.26
C PRO A 307 2.58 2.74 -20.07
N ASP A 308 1.83 3.84 -20.05
CA ASP A 308 1.85 4.87 -19.00
C ASP A 308 0.89 4.59 -17.82
N ARG A 309 0.15 3.46 -17.87
CA ARG A 309 -0.89 3.14 -16.89
C ARG A 309 -0.50 2.07 -15.89
N PHE A 310 0.62 1.39 -16.10
CA PHE A 310 1.10 0.32 -15.25
C PHE A 310 2.28 0.75 -14.41
N ILE A 311 2.34 0.23 -13.19
CA ILE A 311 3.45 0.33 -12.25
C ILE A 311 3.68 -1.04 -11.60
N LEU A 312 4.80 -1.22 -10.89
CA LEU A 312 5.09 -2.43 -10.14
C LEU A 312 4.76 -2.23 -8.66
N GLY A 313 3.95 -3.11 -8.07
CA GLY A 313 3.62 -3.11 -6.65
C GLY A 313 3.50 -4.54 -6.14
N THR A 314 4.56 -5.03 -5.48
CA THR A 314 4.67 -6.46 -5.15
C THR A 314 3.73 -6.92 -4.06
N ASP A 315 3.23 -6.03 -3.23
CA ASP A 315 2.52 -6.35 -1.98
C ASP A 315 3.37 -7.24 -1.06
N GLN A 316 4.68 -6.94 -1.01
CA GLN A 316 5.60 -7.67 -0.14
C GLN A 316 5.48 -7.19 1.30
N PHE A 317 5.31 -8.15 2.21
CA PHE A 317 5.39 -7.91 3.64
C PHE A 317 6.81 -8.18 4.12
N TYR A 318 7.51 -7.14 4.53
CA TYR A 318 8.82 -7.25 5.15
C TYR A 318 8.66 -7.38 6.67
N VAL A 319 9.31 -8.38 7.26
CA VAL A 319 9.27 -8.67 8.69
C VAL A 319 10.67 -8.53 9.31
N PRO A 320 10.79 -8.30 10.62
CA PRO A 320 12.08 -8.28 11.29
C PRO A 320 12.82 -9.62 11.18
N PRO A 321 14.15 -9.64 11.29
CA PRO A 321 14.93 -10.87 11.34
C PRO A 321 14.40 -11.83 12.41
N GLY A 322 14.22 -13.10 12.03
CA GLY A 322 13.70 -14.15 12.92
C GLY A 322 12.18 -14.16 13.11
N ALA A 323 11.44 -13.19 12.55
CA ALA A 323 9.98 -13.23 12.56
C ALA A 323 9.46 -14.17 11.45
N ARG A 324 8.25 -14.73 11.67
CA ARG A 324 7.59 -15.56 10.67
C ARG A 324 7.20 -14.70 9.46
N PRO A 325 7.54 -15.12 8.23
CA PRO A 325 7.11 -14.42 7.01
C PRO A 325 5.58 -14.29 6.92
N VAL A 326 5.11 -13.18 6.39
CA VAL A 326 3.71 -12.94 6.07
C VAL A 326 3.53 -13.13 4.56
N GLY A 327 2.83 -14.20 4.18
CA GLY A 327 2.63 -14.58 2.79
C GLY A 327 3.88 -15.07 2.05
N PRO A 328 3.76 -15.40 0.77
CA PRO A 328 4.89 -15.82 -0.07
C PRO A 328 5.79 -14.65 -0.44
N GLN A 329 7.06 -14.94 -0.77
CA GLN A 329 7.97 -13.96 -1.35
C GLN A 329 7.54 -13.62 -2.79
N LYS A 330 7.34 -12.33 -3.06
CA LYS A 330 6.81 -11.83 -4.35
C LYS A 330 7.83 -11.00 -5.13
N THR A 331 8.84 -10.48 -4.46
CA THR A 331 9.86 -9.59 -5.05
C THR A 331 10.63 -10.25 -6.19
N GLU A 332 11.02 -11.53 -6.03
CA GLU A 332 11.75 -12.28 -7.07
C GLU A 332 10.87 -12.56 -8.31
N ALA A 333 9.60 -12.92 -8.13
CA ALA A 333 8.65 -13.11 -9.22
C ALA A 333 8.43 -11.81 -9.99
N SER A 334 8.35 -10.69 -9.28
CA SER A 334 8.19 -9.35 -9.86
C SER A 334 9.45 -8.92 -10.64
N ARG A 335 10.64 -9.17 -10.09
CA ARG A 335 11.90 -8.94 -10.80
C ARG A 335 11.99 -9.75 -12.10
N ARG A 336 11.59 -11.02 -12.04
CA ARG A 336 11.54 -11.89 -13.24
C ARG A 336 10.55 -11.34 -14.27
N PHE A 337 9.36 -10.93 -13.84
CA PHE A 337 8.39 -10.30 -14.75
C PHE A 337 8.98 -9.08 -15.45
N MET A 338 9.66 -8.19 -14.71
CA MET A 338 10.31 -7.01 -15.28
C MET A 338 11.36 -7.38 -16.33
N SER A 339 12.11 -8.48 -16.13
CA SER A 339 13.11 -8.94 -17.10
C SER A 339 12.53 -9.58 -18.37
N LEU A 340 11.24 -9.94 -18.36
CA LEU A 340 10.53 -10.47 -19.53
C LEU A 340 9.93 -9.36 -20.42
N LEU A 341 9.82 -8.15 -19.90
CA LEU A 341 9.31 -7.00 -20.65
C LEU A 341 10.38 -6.48 -21.65
N PRO A 342 9.96 -5.92 -22.78
CA PRO A 342 10.85 -5.08 -23.57
C PRO A 342 11.49 -3.99 -22.70
N PRO A 343 12.79 -3.66 -22.87
CA PRO A 343 13.52 -2.77 -21.96
C PRO A 343 12.85 -1.42 -21.73
N ASP A 344 12.29 -0.80 -22.78
CA ASP A 344 11.60 0.49 -22.67
C ASP A 344 10.33 0.39 -21.81
N LEU A 345 9.54 -0.69 -21.99
CA LEU A 345 8.36 -0.93 -21.16
C LEU A 345 8.72 -1.24 -19.70
N ALA A 346 9.77 -2.03 -19.49
CA ALA A 346 10.27 -2.32 -18.15
C ALA A 346 10.70 -1.04 -17.44
N ARG A 347 11.45 -0.15 -18.13
CA ARG A 347 11.85 1.15 -17.59
C ARG A 347 10.63 2.03 -17.29
N GLN A 348 9.68 2.08 -18.21
CA GLN A 348 8.47 2.90 -18.04
C GLN A 348 7.66 2.45 -16.83
N ILE A 349 7.39 1.14 -16.69
CA ILE A 349 6.62 0.55 -15.58
C ILE A 349 7.40 0.63 -14.26
N GLY A 350 8.69 0.33 -14.29
CA GLY A 350 9.51 0.23 -13.09
C GLY A 350 10.06 1.56 -12.58
N LEU A 351 10.14 2.59 -13.41
CA LEU A 351 10.81 3.83 -13.03
C LEU A 351 10.02 5.10 -13.40
N ASP A 352 9.73 5.29 -14.70
CA ASP A 352 9.23 6.59 -15.16
C ASP A 352 7.77 6.83 -14.70
N ASN A 353 6.90 5.81 -14.75
CA ASN A 353 5.54 5.91 -14.26
C ASN A 353 5.45 6.11 -12.75
N PRO A 354 6.15 5.34 -11.89
CA PRO A 354 6.19 5.62 -10.46
C PRO A 354 6.62 7.06 -10.14
N ILE A 355 7.69 7.55 -10.78
CA ILE A 355 8.16 8.93 -10.60
C ILE A 355 7.05 9.93 -10.90
N ARG A 356 6.35 9.78 -12.04
CA ARG A 356 5.27 10.67 -12.47
C ARG A 356 4.03 10.56 -11.57
N ILE A 357 3.58 9.34 -11.25
CA ILE A 357 2.35 9.10 -10.50
C ILE A 357 2.47 9.58 -9.06
N PHE A 358 3.62 9.39 -8.42
CA PHE A 358 3.86 9.77 -7.04
C PHE A 358 4.62 11.09 -6.88
N ASN A 359 4.86 11.84 -7.98
CA ASN A 359 5.63 13.10 -7.98
C ASN A 359 7.01 12.95 -7.30
N LEU A 360 7.69 11.82 -7.51
CA LEU A 360 9.00 11.57 -6.93
C LEU A 360 10.07 12.45 -7.62
N LYS A 361 11.08 12.83 -6.85
CA LYS A 361 12.28 13.47 -7.43
C LYS A 361 13.03 12.44 -8.27
N LYS A 362 13.53 12.88 -9.43
CA LYS A 362 14.32 12.04 -10.35
C LYS A 362 15.68 11.69 -9.75
#